data_dc24f12b41173d7f6867aa094b6746fe
#
_entry.id   dc24f12b41173d7f6867aa094b6746fe
#
_cell.length_a   1.000
_cell.length_b   1.000
_cell.length_c   1.000
_cell.angle_alpha   90.00
_cell.angle_beta   90.00
_cell.angle_gamma   90.00
#
_symmetry.space_group_name_H-M   'P 1'
#
loop_
_entity.id
_entity.type
_entity.pdbx_description
1 polymer ?
#
loop_
_entity_poly.entity_id
_entity_poly.type
_entity_poly.pdbx_seq_one_letter_code
_entity_poly.pdbx_strand_id
1 'polypeptide(L)'
;TGFAEYLSESSGDTHRLNALARASSSLPYVSKIVEVDGKELLDGGIVDSIPILRSIETGHETNVVISTRNKGWRDTGRDHKQPKFIYRNYPRLRVALSRRIEAYNRQLDLVDELEEQGKILVIRPEEPIVVGRMEKDVDKLEHLYEEGFRLGEQFVKEHLPHLL
;
A
#
# COMPACT_ATOMS: atom_id res chain seq x y z
N THR A 1 -9.99 8.80 13.93
CA THR A 1 -8.77 8.96 14.75
C THR A 1 -7.61 9.57 13.96
N GLY A 2 -7.45 9.27 12.69
CA GLY A 2 -6.33 9.66 11.83
C GLY A 2 -5.05 8.82 12.06
N PHE A 3 -5.18 7.68 12.73
CA PHE A 3 -4.13 6.69 12.94
C PHE A 3 -4.47 5.39 12.22
N ALA A 4 -3.45 4.55 11.97
CA ALA A 4 -3.63 3.21 11.44
C ALA A 4 -4.39 2.33 12.45
N GLU A 5 -5.33 1.54 11.94
CA GLU A 5 -6.04 0.49 12.66
C GLU A 5 -5.74 -0.83 11.95
N TYR A 6 -5.13 -1.78 12.66
CA TYR A 6 -4.83 -3.10 12.13
C TYR A 6 -5.87 -4.08 12.65
N LEU A 7 -6.81 -4.42 11.80
CA LEU A 7 -7.95 -5.27 12.12
C LEU A 7 -7.83 -6.62 11.42
N SER A 8 -8.16 -7.68 12.12
CA SER A 8 -8.13 -9.06 11.61
C SER A 8 -9.48 -9.73 11.77
N GLU A 9 -9.74 -10.75 10.96
CA GLU A 9 -10.88 -11.62 11.06
C GLU A 9 -10.38 -13.08 11.16
N SER A 10 -10.65 -13.72 12.28
CA SER A 10 -10.22 -15.10 12.58
C SER A 10 -11.38 -16.05 12.89
N SER A 11 -12.61 -15.53 12.99
CA SER A 11 -13.80 -16.34 13.30
C SER A 11 -14.43 -16.99 12.08
N GLY A 12 -13.99 -16.62 10.86
CA GLY A 12 -14.60 -17.06 9.60
C GLY A 12 -15.84 -16.25 9.19
N ASP A 13 -16.09 -15.09 9.82
CA ASP A 13 -17.15 -14.18 9.40
C ASP A 13 -16.79 -13.48 8.08
N THR A 14 -17.31 -14.03 6.98
CA THR A 14 -17.08 -13.50 5.63
C THR A 14 -17.68 -12.12 5.42
N HIS A 15 -18.75 -11.76 6.11
CA HIS A 15 -19.35 -10.43 6.01
C HIS A 15 -18.45 -9.38 6.65
N ARG A 16 -17.91 -9.69 7.83
CA ARG A 16 -16.95 -8.83 8.51
C ARG A 16 -15.65 -8.70 7.71
N LEU A 17 -15.12 -9.81 7.18
CA LEU A 17 -13.93 -9.81 6.32
C LEU A 17 -14.13 -8.91 5.09
N ASN A 18 -15.25 -9.03 4.40
CA ASN A 18 -15.59 -8.19 3.25
C ASN A 18 -15.71 -6.69 3.64
N ALA A 19 -16.29 -6.40 4.80
CA ALA A 19 -16.39 -5.03 5.30
C ALA A 19 -15.00 -4.43 5.59
N LEU A 20 -14.10 -5.20 6.20
CA LEU A 20 -12.70 -4.81 6.46
C LEU A 20 -11.93 -4.58 5.15
N ALA A 21 -12.04 -5.50 4.18
CA ALA A 21 -11.40 -5.36 2.88
C ALA A 21 -11.90 -4.11 2.14
N ARG A 22 -13.22 -3.86 2.16
CA ARG A 22 -13.82 -2.65 1.59
C ARG A 22 -13.34 -1.39 2.29
N ALA A 23 -13.24 -1.39 3.62
CA ALA A 23 -12.72 -0.26 4.38
C ALA A 23 -11.25 0.04 4.01
N SER A 24 -10.42 -1.02 3.97
CA SER A 24 -8.99 -0.91 3.64
C SER A 24 -8.71 -0.41 2.22
N SER A 25 -9.67 -0.53 1.30
CA SER A 25 -9.59 -0.04 -0.09
C SER A 25 -10.44 1.20 -0.37
N SER A 26 -11.03 1.81 0.66
CA SER A 26 -11.90 3.00 0.51
C SER A 26 -11.10 4.28 0.38
N LEU A 27 -10.76 4.63 -0.87
CA LEU A 27 -9.97 5.81 -1.21
C LEU A 27 -10.64 7.11 -0.75
N PRO A 28 -9.90 8.04 -0.13
CA PRO A 28 -10.40 9.38 0.19
C PRO A 28 -10.93 10.10 -1.06
N TYR A 29 -12.00 10.88 -0.88
CA TYR A 29 -12.68 11.68 -1.90
C TYR A 29 -13.40 10.89 -3.00
N VAL A 30 -13.16 9.60 -3.14
CA VAL A 30 -13.76 8.71 -4.15
C VAL A 30 -14.78 7.78 -3.52
N SER A 31 -14.43 7.20 -2.38
CA SER A 31 -15.27 6.24 -1.66
C SER A 31 -15.94 6.87 -0.44
N LYS A 32 -17.04 6.27 0.00
CA LYS A 32 -17.67 6.61 1.28
C LYS A 32 -16.83 6.04 2.43
N ILE A 33 -16.89 6.69 3.59
CA ILE A 33 -16.39 6.14 4.85
C ILE A 33 -17.16 4.84 5.14
N VAL A 34 -16.44 3.82 5.54
CA VAL A 34 -16.99 2.49 5.87
C VAL A 34 -17.00 2.34 7.38
N GLU A 35 -18.16 1.99 7.93
CA GLU A 35 -18.28 1.66 9.35
C GLU A 35 -18.09 0.16 9.56
N VAL A 36 -17.16 -0.21 10.46
CA VAL A 36 -16.94 -1.57 10.93
C VAL A 36 -16.73 -1.55 12.43
N ASP A 37 -17.46 -2.35 13.17
CA ASP A 37 -17.38 -2.45 14.63
C ASP A 37 -17.50 -1.09 15.35
N GLY A 38 -18.39 -0.19 14.85
CA GLY A 38 -18.58 1.16 15.37
C GLY A 38 -17.44 2.15 15.07
N LYS A 39 -16.49 1.78 14.21
CA LYS A 39 -15.39 2.65 13.77
C LYS A 39 -15.62 3.10 12.33
N GLU A 40 -15.44 4.39 12.09
CA GLU A 40 -15.43 4.99 10.76
C GLU A 40 -14.02 4.85 10.15
N LEU A 41 -13.92 4.09 9.07
CA LEU A 41 -12.66 3.68 8.45
C LEU A 41 -12.57 4.14 7.00
N LEU A 42 -11.34 4.38 6.55
CA LEU A 42 -10.93 4.63 5.18
C LEU A 42 -9.67 3.83 4.86
N ASP A 43 -9.21 3.93 3.61
CA ASP A 43 -8.02 3.28 3.08
C ASP A 43 -6.80 3.43 4.01
N GLY A 44 -6.16 2.30 4.33
CA GLY A 44 -4.96 2.25 5.17
C GLY A 44 -3.77 3.01 4.59
N GLY A 45 -3.69 3.12 3.27
CA GLY A 45 -2.64 3.87 2.57
C GLY A 45 -2.67 5.39 2.80
N ILE A 46 -3.60 5.90 3.62
CA ILE A 46 -3.56 7.29 4.10
C ILE A 46 -2.44 7.48 5.13
N VAL A 47 -2.20 6.49 5.97
CA VAL A 47 -1.31 6.57 7.14
C VAL A 47 -0.20 5.53 7.12
N ASP A 48 -0.46 4.33 6.57
CA ASP A 48 0.50 3.24 6.45
C ASP A 48 0.31 2.52 5.11
N SER A 49 0.99 3.02 4.08
CA SER A 49 0.87 2.50 2.72
C SER A 49 1.66 1.22 2.51
N ILE A 50 2.76 1.01 3.27
CA ILE A 50 3.63 -0.16 3.23
C ILE A 50 3.86 -0.64 4.66
N PRO A 51 2.98 -1.49 5.21
CA PRO A 51 2.96 -1.86 6.63
C PRO A 51 4.07 -2.85 7.03
N ILE A 52 5.29 -2.66 6.53
CA ILE A 52 6.42 -3.55 6.78
C ILE A 52 6.82 -3.58 8.25
N LEU A 53 6.82 -2.42 8.94
CA LEU A 53 7.11 -2.38 10.36
C LEU A 53 6.10 -3.19 11.17
N ARG A 54 4.82 -3.08 10.81
CA ARG A 54 3.76 -3.86 11.48
C ARG A 54 3.96 -5.36 11.28
N SER A 55 4.38 -5.79 10.09
CA SER A 55 4.69 -7.20 9.82
C SER A 55 5.82 -7.70 10.72
N ILE A 56 6.91 -6.95 10.80
CA ILE A 56 8.07 -7.27 11.64
C ILE A 56 7.69 -7.29 13.15
N GLU A 57 6.96 -6.26 13.62
CA GLU A 57 6.51 -6.16 15.02
C GLU A 57 5.59 -7.31 15.43
N THR A 58 4.84 -7.88 14.51
CA THR A 58 3.97 -9.04 14.76
C THR A 58 4.68 -10.39 14.64
N GLY A 59 6.02 -10.39 14.48
CA GLY A 59 6.86 -11.58 14.56
C GLY A 59 7.04 -12.32 13.22
N HIS A 60 6.73 -11.69 12.09
CA HIS A 60 7.03 -12.28 10.78
C HIS A 60 8.50 -12.08 10.44
N GLU A 61 9.27 -13.16 10.48
CA GLU A 61 10.72 -13.13 10.24
C GLU A 61 11.06 -12.97 8.76
N THR A 62 10.24 -13.55 7.87
CA THR A 62 10.42 -13.45 6.41
C THR A 62 9.37 -12.52 5.83
N ASN A 63 9.82 -11.46 5.17
CA ASN A 63 8.95 -10.46 4.57
C ASN A 63 9.30 -10.26 3.09
N VAL A 64 8.28 -10.30 2.23
CA VAL A 64 8.39 -9.96 0.81
C VAL A 64 7.52 -8.74 0.53
N VAL A 65 8.13 -7.67 0.05
CA VAL A 65 7.42 -6.44 -0.35
C VAL A 65 7.25 -6.43 -1.87
N ILE A 66 6.02 -6.34 -2.34
CA ILE A 66 5.71 -6.13 -3.77
C ILE A 66 5.43 -4.64 -3.97
N SER A 67 6.35 -3.93 -4.61
CA SER A 67 6.24 -2.50 -4.85
C SER A 67 5.76 -2.23 -6.28
N THR A 68 4.87 -1.26 -6.43
CA THR A 68 4.45 -0.72 -7.73
C THR A 68 5.31 0.45 -8.19
N ARG A 69 6.46 0.67 -7.55
CA ARG A 69 7.41 1.74 -7.88
C ARG A 69 8.82 1.17 -7.95
N ASN A 70 9.58 1.64 -8.93
CA ASN A 70 11.00 1.30 -9.08
C ASN A 70 11.84 1.85 -7.90
N LYS A 71 13.03 1.32 -7.69
CA LYS A 71 13.95 1.76 -6.63
C LYS A 71 14.26 3.25 -6.77
N GLY A 72 14.29 3.96 -5.64
CA GLY A 72 14.58 5.40 -5.59
C GLY A 72 13.45 6.33 -6.02
N TRP A 73 12.30 5.81 -6.48
CA TRP A 73 11.14 6.64 -6.77
C TRP A 73 10.59 7.29 -5.49
N ARG A 74 10.19 8.56 -5.57
CA ARG A 74 9.53 9.29 -4.47
C ARG A 74 8.36 10.11 -4.99
N ASP A 75 7.27 10.16 -4.21
CA ASP A 75 6.11 10.98 -4.54
C ASP A 75 6.41 12.46 -4.31
N THR A 76 6.26 13.28 -5.33
CA THR A 76 6.52 14.72 -5.28
C THR A 76 5.29 15.53 -4.86
N GLY A 77 4.14 14.89 -4.72
CA GLY A 77 2.88 15.55 -4.37
C GLY A 77 2.23 16.36 -5.48
N ARG A 78 2.81 16.42 -6.68
CA ARG A 78 2.33 17.28 -7.77
C ARG A 78 0.90 16.95 -8.22
N ASP A 79 0.51 15.69 -8.12
CA ASP A 79 -0.78 15.18 -8.61
C ASP A 79 -1.86 15.09 -7.51
N HIS A 80 -1.55 15.52 -6.29
CA HIS A 80 -2.45 15.37 -5.15
C HIS A 80 -3.19 16.69 -4.81
N LYS A 81 -4.35 16.89 -5.44
CA LYS A 81 -5.27 17.98 -5.05
C LYS A 81 -6.15 17.51 -3.89
N GLN A 82 -6.06 18.19 -2.75
CA GLN A 82 -6.89 17.91 -1.58
C GLN A 82 -8.01 18.94 -1.46
N PRO A 83 -9.29 18.57 -1.69
CA PRO A 83 -10.43 19.46 -1.48
C PRO A 83 -10.58 19.78 0.03
N LYS A 84 -10.41 21.05 0.39
CA LYS A 84 -10.34 21.49 1.81
C LYS A 84 -11.64 21.30 2.60
N PHE A 85 -12.79 21.13 1.91
CA PHE A 85 -14.10 21.14 2.55
C PHE A 85 -14.67 19.75 2.86
N ILE A 86 -14.23 18.68 2.19
CA ILE A 86 -14.87 17.36 2.23
C ILE A 86 -14.81 16.75 3.63
N TYR A 87 -13.67 16.82 4.32
CA TYR A 87 -13.48 16.24 5.65
C TYR A 87 -13.40 17.30 6.75
N ARG A 88 -14.22 18.36 6.67
CA ARG A 88 -14.21 19.44 7.67
C ARG A 88 -14.51 18.96 9.09
N ASN A 89 -15.34 17.93 9.24
CA ASN A 89 -15.71 17.33 10.53
C ASN A 89 -14.69 16.30 11.03
N TYR A 90 -13.63 16.00 10.24
CA TYR A 90 -12.59 15.01 10.56
C TYR A 90 -11.20 15.66 10.61
N PRO A 91 -10.91 16.51 11.61
CA PRO A 91 -9.66 17.30 11.64
C PRO A 91 -8.40 16.43 11.66
N ARG A 92 -8.41 15.29 12.38
CA ARG A 92 -7.29 14.37 12.45
C ARG A 92 -7.05 13.64 11.12
N LEU A 93 -8.11 13.25 10.39
CA LEU A 93 -8.01 12.72 9.05
C LEU A 93 -7.38 13.72 8.08
N ARG A 94 -7.75 15.00 8.18
CA ARG A 94 -7.13 16.07 7.36
C ARG A 94 -5.63 16.20 7.61
N VAL A 95 -5.20 16.09 8.86
CA VAL A 95 -3.77 16.08 9.21
C VAL A 95 -3.09 14.85 8.62
N ALA A 96 -3.67 13.65 8.74
CA ALA A 96 -3.14 12.43 8.14
C ALA A 96 -2.97 12.57 6.62
N LEU A 97 -4.02 13.05 5.93
CA LEU A 97 -3.99 13.30 4.49
C LEU A 97 -2.91 14.30 4.07
N SER A 98 -2.69 15.36 4.85
CA SER A 98 -1.64 16.34 4.53
C SER A 98 -0.22 15.80 4.69
N ARG A 99 -0.03 14.79 5.55
CA ARG A 99 1.27 14.15 5.82
C ARG A 99 1.48 12.86 5.01
N ARG A 100 0.47 12.42 4.26
CA ARG A 100 0.48 11.13 3.57
C ARG A 100 1.71 10.94 2.67
N ILE A 101 2.04 11.94 1.87
CA ILE A 101 3.16 11.87 0.91
C ILE A 101 4.49 11.71 1.64
N GLU A 102 4.71 12.51 2.67
CA GLU A 102 5.92 12.44 3.50
C GLU A 102 6.01 11.07 4.22
N ALA A 103 4.88 10.57 4.76
CA ALA A 103 4.83 9.26 5.40
C ALA A 103 5.15 8.14 4.40
N TYR A 104 4.57 8.17 3.20
CA TYR A 104 4.82 7.21 2.15
C TYR A 104 6.28 7.21 1.69
N ASN A 105 6.87 8.38 1.47
CA ASN A 105 8.27 8.48 1.08
C ASN A 105 9.20 7.92 2.17
N ARG A 106 8.94 8.18 3.46
CA ARG A 106 9.71 7.55 4.56
C ARG A 106 9.58 6.03 4.58
N GLN A 107 8.40 5.50 4.23
CA GLN A 107 8.22 4.05 4.12
C GLN A 107 9.00 3.46 2.95
N LEU A 108 9.09 4.15 1.83
CA LEU A 108 9.94 3.75 0.71
C LEU A 108 11.43 3.80 1.08
N ASP A 109 11.88 4.84 1.83
CA ASP A 109 13.25 4.91 2.34
C ASP A 109 13.56 3.70 3.25
N LEU A 110 12.63 3.37 4.14
CA LEU A 110 12.77 2.22 5.04
C LEU A 110 12.80 0.88 4.27
N VAL A 111 11.98 0.71 3.24
CA VAL A 111 11.99 -0.49 2.39
C VAL A 111 13.35 -0.62 1.69
N ASP A 112 13.88 0.47 1.13
CA ASP A 112 15.19 0.49 0.48
C ASP A 112 16.30 0.11 1.49
N GLU A 113 16.26 0.66 2.70
CA GLU A 113 17.22 0.37 3.77
C GLU A 113 17.15 -1.10 4.24
N LEU A 114 15.95 -1.62 4.50
CA LEU A 114 15.77 -3.00 4.96
C LEU A 114 16.17 -4.02 3.88
N GLU A 115 15.92 -3.71 2.61
CA GLU A 115 16.38 -4.52 1.47
C GLU A 115 17.91 -4.54 1.39
N GLU A 116 18.59 -3.39 1.50
CA GLU A 116 20.06 -3.29 1.50
C GLU A 116 20.71 -4.03 2.67
N GLN A 117 20.02 -4.09 3.82
CA GLN A 117 20.43 -4.87 4.98
C GLN A 117 20.12 -6.38 4.85
N GLY A 118 19.47 -6.81 3.77
CA GLY A 118 19.04 -8.21 3.56
C GLY A 118 17.96 -8.69 4.54
N LYS A 119 17.22 -7.78 5.17
CA LYS A 119 16.17 -8.09 6.14
C LYS A 119 14.81 -8.38 5.50
N ILE A 120 14.61 -7.91 4.29
CA ILE A 120 13.42 -8.15 3.50
C ILE A 120 13.78 -8.44 2.06
N LEU A 121 12.87 -9.07 1.33
CA LEU A 121 12.95 -9.25 -0.12
C LEU A 121 11.98 -8.30 -0.79
N VAL A 122 12.35 -7.78 -1.97
CA VAL A 122 11.50 -6.82 -2.68
C VAL A 122 11.34 -7.21 -4.13
N ILE A 123 10.09 -7.29 -4.59
CA ILE A 123 9.74 -7.39 -6.01
C ILE A 123 9.30 -6.01 -6.45
N ARG A 124 9.96 -5.43 -7.45
CA ARG A 124 9.64 -4.09 -7.97
C ARG A 124 9.96 -3.97 -9.45
N PRO A 125 9.29 -3.09 -10.21
CA PRO A 125 9.67 -2.81 -11.58
C PRO A 125 11.09 -2.22 -11.65
N GLU A 126 11.81 -2.57 -12.70
CA GLU A 126 13.16 -2.06 -12.97
C GLU A 126 13.10 -0.60 -13.42
N GLU A 127 12.09 -0.27 -14.26
CA GLU A 127 11.87 1.06 -14.81
C GLU A 127 10.62 1.73 -14.22
N PRO A 128 10.49 3.05 -14.32
CA PRO A 128 9.30 3.77 -13.88
C PRO A 128 8.05 3.31 -14.62
N ILE A 129 6.99 2.95 -13.87
CA ILE A 129 5.70 2.61 -14.45
C ILE A 129 5.08 3.84 -15.15
N VAL A 130 4.80 3.72 -16.43
CA VAL A 130 4.19 4.78 -17.26
C VAL A 130 2.66 4.71 -17.32
N VAL A 131 2.05 3.72 -16.66
CA VAL A 131 0.60 3.49 -16.64
C VAL A 131 -0.05 4.35 -15.55
N GLY A 132 -1.05 5.13 -15.93
CA GLY A 132 -1.81 5.98 -15.00
C GLY A 132 -2.95 5.21 -14.30
N ARG A 133 -3.54 5.81 -13.23
CA ARG A 133 -4.65 5.20 -12.47
C ARG A 133 -5.92 4.93 -13.29
N MET A 134 -6.12 5.64 -14.38
CA MET A 134 -7.30 5.55 -15.26
C MET A 134 -6.90 5.11 -16.67
N GLU A 135 -5.79 4.36 -16.79
CA GLU A 135 -5.32 3.86 -18.07
C GLU A 135 -6.40 2.96 -18.71
N LYS A 136 -6.57 3.13 -20.01
CA LYS A 136 -7.51 2.36 -20.83
C LYS A 136 -6.83 1.70 -22.03
N ASP A 137 -5.57 2.00 -22.26
CA ASP A 137 -4.76 1.40 -23.29
C ASP A 137 -4.42 -0.05 -22.87
N VAL A 138 -5.05 -1.00 -23.57
CA VAL A 138 -4.94 -2.42 -23.26
C VAL A 138 -3.51 -2.92 -23.46
N ASP A 139 -2.82 -2.46 -24.49
CA ASP A 139 -1.45 -2.90 -24.82
C ASP A 139 -0.48 -2.49 -23.70
N LYS A 140 -0.64 -1.27 -23.14
CA LYS A 140 0.16 -0.83 -21.99
C LYS A 140 -0.13 -1.63 -20.72
N LEU A 141 -1.39 -1.98 -20.49
CA LEU A 141 -1.79 -2.78 -19.34
C LEU A 141 -1.25 -4.21 -19.46
N GLU A 142 -1.32 -4.80 -20.65
CA GLU A 142 -0.78 -6.13 -20.94
C GLU A 142 0.74 -6.17 -20.76
N HIS A 143 1.45 -5.18 -21.31
CA HIS A 143 2.90 -5.07 -21.12
C HIS A 143 3.31 -4.97 -19.65
N LEU A 144 2.59 -4.14 -18.85
CA LEU A 144 2.83 -4.04 -17.41
C LEU A 144 2.54 -5.37 -16.68
N TYR A 145 1.50 -6.09 -17.09
CA TYR A 145 1.20 -7.42 -16.56
C TYR A 145 2.32 -8.41 -16.84
N GLU A 146 2.79 -8.47 -18.10
CA GLU A 146 3.88 -9.37 -18.50
C GLU A 146 5.19 -9.07 -17.76
N GLU A 147 5.52 -7.79 -17.58
CA GLU A 147 6.66 -7.36 -16.76
C GLU A 147 6.53 -7.87 -15.32
N GLY A 148 5.38 -7.62 -14.69
CA GLY A 148 5.12 -8.06 -13.32
C GLY A 148 5.18 -9.57 -13.17
N PHE A 149 4.65 -10.31 -14.12
CA PHE A 149 4.68 -11.76 -14.15
C PHE A 149 6.12 -12.28 -14.26
N ARG A 150 6.91 -11.74 -15.19
CA ARG A 150 8.33 -12.09 -15.38
C ARG A 150 9.15 -11.85 -14.11
N LEU A 151 8.97 -10.68 -13.47
CA LEU A 151 9.64 -10.36 -12.21
C LEU A 151 9.26 -11.32 -11.07
N GLY A 152 7.99 -11.69 -10.98
CA GLY A 152 7.51 -12.68 -10.03
C GLY A 152 8.11 -14.07 -10.26
N GLU A 153 8.15 -14.56 -11.52
CA GLU A 153 8.79 -15.84 -11.86
C GLU A 153 10.28 -15.85 -11.54
N GLN A 154 10.98 -14.77 -11.86
CA GLN A 154 12.41 -14.63 -11.54
C GLN A 154 12.63 -14.70 -10.05
N PHE A 155 11.86 -13.93 -9.26
CA PHE A 155 11.93 -13.93 -7.80
C PHE A 155 11.71 -15.32 -7.22
N VAL A 156 10.70 -16.05 -7.69
CA VAL A 156 10.41 -17.43 -7.25
C VAL A 156 11.60 -18.36 -7.52
N LYS A 157 12.20 -18.28 -8.70
CA LYS A 157 13.36 -19.11 -9.07
C LYS A 157 14.58 -18.82 -8.18
N GLU A 158 14.81 -17.56 -7.84
CA GLU A 158 15.98 -17.12 -7.08
C GLU A 158 15.84 -17.35 -5.58
N HIS A 159 14.66 -17.15 -5.01
CA HIS A 159 14.46 -17.07 -3.57
C HIS A 159 13.66 -18.24 -2.97
N LEU A 160 12.66 -18.78 -3.68
CA LEU A 160 11.78 -19.80 -3.11
C LEU A 160 12.49 -21.05 -2.60
N PRO A 161 13.55 -21.57 -3.26
CA PRO A 161 14.30 -22.73 -2.76
C PRO A 161 14.95 -22.50 -1.39
N HIS A 162 15.10 -21.25 -0.97
CA HIS A 162 15.73 -20.84 0.28
C HIS A 162 14.71 -20.40 1.34
N LEU A 163 13.42 -20.29 0.98
CA LEU A 163 12.33 -19.86 1.86
C LEU A 163 11.48 -21.02 2.40
N LEU A 164 11.65 -22.22 1.85
CA LEU A 164 11.01 -23.48 2.26
C LEU A 164 12.01 -24.37 2.99
#